data_9d5533a2c14f3861fd76af903014b4f0
#
_entry.id   9d5533a2c14f3861fd76af903014b4f0
#
_cell.length_a   1.000
_cell.length_b   1.000
_cell.length_c   1.000
_cell.angle_alpha   90.00
_cell.angle_beta   90.00
_cell.angle_gamma   90.00
#
_symmetry.space_group_name_H-M   'P 1'
#
loop_
_entity.id
_entity.type
_entity.pdbx_description
1 polymer ?
#
loop_
_entity_poly.entity_id
_entity_poly.type
_entity_poly.pdbx_seq_one_letter_code
_entity_poly.pdbx_strand_id
1 'polypeptide(L)'
;FAQYFSLQFPTPEEGNRWYGILASIQVCGETLFLCLMPWFVNRTGAKWALIIAGLIMSVRIVGSAVPLGPVWIGAVKMMHALEKPLILVSVFKFIAANFDHKLSSTVYLLVLFVASIATAIYSPLAGYLYDTIGFANTYLILGSVAGLFTLISIFTLQDKREPKKTGATPSAAINPAQ
;
A
#
# COMPACT_ATOMS: atom_id res chain seq x y z
N PHE A 1 11.76 12.02 0.73
CA PHE A 1 11.72 11.56 2.14
C PHE A 1 13.12 11.43 2.72
N ALA A 2 14.09 10.86 1.99
CA ALA A 2 15.48 10.73 2.46
C ALA A 2 16.08 12.08 2.91
N GLN A 3 15.94 13.11 2.09
CA GLN A 3 16.39 14.47 2.42
C GLN A 3 15.72 15.01 3.69
N TYR A 4 14.40 14.84 3.83
CA TYR A 4 13.67 15.26 5.03
C TYR A 4 14.14 14.53 6.29
N PHE A 5 14.41 13.22 6.16
CA PHE A 5 14.94 12.42 7.25
C PHE A 5 16.34 12.85 7.67
N SER A 6 17.24 13.12 6.70
CA SER A 6 18.61 13.54 7.02
C SER A 6 18.69 14.91 7.69
N LEU A 7 17.71 15.80 7.43
CA LEU A 7 17.60 17.10 8.13
C LEU A 7 17.28 16.99 9.64
N GLN A 8 16.89 15.81 10.11
CA GLN A 8 16.64 15.56 11.55
C GLN A 8 17.92 15.23 12.34
N PHE A 9 19.05 15.13 11.67
CA PHE A 9 20.35 14.79 12.28
C PHE A 9 21.31 15.98 12.24
N PRO A 10 22.31 16.01 13.16
CA PRO A 10 23.31 17.08 13.20
C PRO A 10 24.13 17.18 11.92
N THR A 11 24.38 16.04 11.26
CA THR A 11 25.09 16.00 9.97
C THR A 11 24.30 15.22 8.93
N PRO A 12 24.30 15.67 7.67
CA PRO A 12 23.63 14.95 6.58
C PRO A 12 24.18 13.54 6.34
N GLU A 13 25.46 13.33 6.61
CA GLU A 13 26.14 12.03 6.49
C GLU A 13 25.59 11.01 7.49
N GLU A 14 25.42 11.42 8.74
CA GLU A 14 24.81 10.57 9.79
C GLU A 14 23.35 10.25 9.42
N GLY A 15 22.58 11.23 9.00
CA GLY A 15 21.21 11.05 8.55
C GLY A 15 21.09 10.07 7.39
N ASN A 16 21.95 10.18 6.40
CA ASN A 16 21.98 9.25 5.27
C ASN A 16 22.37 7.83 5.67
N ARG A 17 23.30 7.68 6.61
CA ARG A 17 23.70 6.36 7.16
C ARG A 17 22.51 5.69 7.86
N TRP A 18 21.85 6.40 8.76
CA TRP A 18 20.66 5.89 9.45
C TRP A 18 19.51 5.60 8.51
N TYR A 19 19.30 6.46 7.49
CA TYR A 19 18.31 6.21 6.45
C TYR A 19 18.58 4.90 5.70
N GLY A 20 19.84 4.62 5.35
CA GLY A 20 20.24 3.37 4.69
C GLY A 20 19.94 2.14 5.54
N ILE A 21 20.28 2.19 6.84
CA ILE A 21 19.98 1.10 7.79
C ILE A 21 18.48 0.86 7.90
N LEU A 22 17.69 1.93 8.10
CA LEU A 22 16.23 1.84 8.17
C LEU A 22 15.62 1.32 6.86
N ALA A 23 16.16 1.71 5.71
CA ALA A 23 15.70 1.22 4.42
C ALA A 23 15.94 -0.30 4.27
N SER A 24 17.08 -0.80 4.73
CA SER A 24 17.40 -2.23 4.71
C SER A 24 16.45 -3.02 5.62
N ILE A 25 16.20 -2.54 6.84
CA ILE A 25 15.25 -3.15 7.78
C ILE A 25 13.84 -3.13 7.19
N GLN A 26 13.45 -2.01 6.55
CA GLN A 26 12.15 -1.89 5.89
C GLN A 26 11.97 -2.95 4.78
N VAL A 27 12.97 -3.17 3.92
CA VAL A 27 12.89 -4.16 2.84
C VAL A 27 12.77 -5.58 3.39
N CYS A 28 13.53 -5.91 4.46
CA CYS A 28 13.34 -7.18 5.17
C CYS A 28 11.92 -7.33 5.71
N GLY A 29 11.38 -6.28 6.33
CA GLY A 29 10.00 -6.24 6.82
C GLY A 29 8.98 -6.41 5.70
N GLU A 30 9.13 -5.70 4.58
CA GLU A 30 8.28 -5.84 3.38
C GLU A 30 8.23 -7.31 2.90
N THR A 31 9.38 -7.98 2.86
CA THR A 31 9.46 -9.39 2.44
C THR A 31 8.72 -10.33 3.39
N LEU A 32 8.90 -10.14 4.70
CA LEU A 32 8.20 -10.93 5.72
C LEU A 32 6.68 -10.69 5.65
N PHE A 33 6.26 -9.45 5.57
CA PHE A 33 4.83 -9.10 5.45
C PHE A 33 4.23 -9.60 4.14
N LEU A 34 4.98 -9.62 3.04
CA LEU A 34 4.49 -10.16 1.77
C LEU A 34 4.06 -11.63 1.91
N CYS A 35 4.74 -12.42 2.73
CA CYS A 35 4.35 -13.81 3.01
C CYS A 35 3.05 -13.91 3.82
N LEU A 36 2.78 -12.94 4.70
CA LEU A 36 1.60 -12.94 5.58
C LEU A 36 0.36 -12.32 4.92
N MET A 37 0.55 -11.37 4.00
CA MET A 37 -0.54 -10.60 3.39
C MET A 37 -1.58 -11.44 2.64
N PRO A 38 -1.26 -12.52 1.90
CA PRO A 38 -2.27 -13.35 1.26
C PRO A 38 -3.27 -13.95 2.27
N TRP A 39 -2.79 -14.39 3.42
CA TRP A 39 -3.65 -14.89 4.50
C TRP A 39 -4.57 -13.79 5.06
N PHE A 40 -4.02 -12.61 5.33
CA PHE A 40 -4.76 -11.47 5.83
C PHE A 40 -5.84 -11.01 4.83
N VAL A 41 -5.46 -10.82 3.56
CA VAL A 41 -6.38 -10.37 2.51
C VAL A 41 -7.46 -11.42 2.21
N ASN A 42 -7.15 -12.73 2.35
CA ASN A 42 -8.15 -13.78 2.22
C ASN A 42 -9.23 -13.70 3.31
N ARG A 43 -8.84 -13.29 4.51
CA ARG A 43 -9.76 -13.21 5.66
C ARG A 43 -10.58 -11.92 5.65
N THR A 44 -9.95 -10.81 5.28
CA THR A 44 -10.55 -9.47 5.33
C THR A 44 -11.36 -9.16 4.06
N GLY A 45 -10.97 -9.73 2.92
CA GLY A 45 -11.48 -9.38 1.60
C GLY A 45 -10.67 -8.28 0.92
N ALA A 46 -10.58 -8.32 -0.41
CA ALA A 46 -9.72 -7.43 -1.19
C ALA A 46 -10.11 -5.95 -1.03
N LYS A 47 -11.40 -5.63 -1.03
CA LYS A 47 -11.91 -4.27 -0.82
C LYS A 47 -11.43 -3.67 0.50
N TRP A 48 -11.71 -4.36 1.61
CA TRP A 48 -11.37 -3.87 2.94
C TRP A 48 -9.86 -3.79 3.17
N ALA A 49 -9.12 -4.75 2.62
CA ALA A 49 -7.67 -4.72 2.68
C ALA A 49 -7.08 -3.50 1.95
N LEU A 50 -7.64 -3.12 0.77
CA LEU A 50 -7.26 -1.88 0.08
C LEU A 50 -7.59 -0.63 0.88
N ILE A 51 -8.75 -0.57 1.52
CA ILE A 51 -9.15 0.57 2.35
C ILE A 51 -8.22 0.69 3.56
N ILE A 52 -7.92 -0.41 4.24
CA ILE A 52 -6.98 -0.44 5.37
C ILE A 52 -5.60 0.03 4.93
N ALA A 53 -5.11 -0.44 3.78
CA ALA A 53 -3.83 -0.02 3.23
C ALA A 53 -3.80 1.49 2.94
N GLY A 54 -4.86 2.03 2.33
CA GLY A 54 -5.00 3.46 2.06
C GLY A 54 -5.07 4.31 3.34
N LEU A 55 -5.74 3.82 4.38
CA LEU A 55 -5.76 4.49 5.69
C LEU A 55 -4.38 4.50 6.34
N ILE A 56 -3.67 3.37 6.33
CA ILE A 56 -2.29 3.28 6.84
C ILE A 56 -1.40 4.26 6.07
N MET A 57 -1.52 4.33 4.75
CA MET A 57 -0.79 5.26 3.90
C MET A 57 -1.08 6.71 4.29
N SER A 58 -2.35 7.09 4.43
CA SER A 58 -2.75 8.44 4.81
C SER A 58 -2.19 8.82 6.19
N VAL A 59 -2.37 7.97 7.20
CA VAL A 59 -1.85 8.17 8.56
C VAL A 59 -0.34 8.32 8.55
N ARG A 60 0.36 7.48 7.79
CA ARG A 60 1.82 7.54 7.64
C ARG A 60 2.28 8.86 7.02
N ILE A 61 1.61 9.31 5.96
CA ILE A 61 1.98 10.55 5.29
C ILE A 61 1.71 11.75 6.21
N VAL A 62 0.53 11.81 6.86
CA VAL A 62 0.19 12.86 7.84
C VAL A 62 1.14 12.80 9.05
N GLY A 63 1.46 11.61 9.54
CA GLY A 63 2.42 11.42 10.63
C GLY A 63 3.83 11.94 10.30
N SER A 64 4.22 11.89 9.02
CA SER A 64 5.49 12.48 8.56
C SER A 64 5.50 14.01 8.62
N ALA A 65 4.34 14.66 8.68
CA ALA A 65 4.26 16.12 8.81
C ALA A 65 4.65 16.63 10.21
N VAL A 66 4.59 15.77 11.22
CA VAL A 66 4.88 16.15 12.62
C VAL A 66 6.34 15.88 12.94
N PRO A 67 7.18 16.93 13.15
CA PRO A 67 8.62 16.78 13.36
C PRO A 67 8.94 16.46 14.83
N LEU A 68 8.61 15.26 15.30
CA LEU A 68 8.91 14.79 16.66
C LEU A 68 10.32 14.15 16.78
N GLY A 69 11.21 14.44 15.83
CA GLY A 69 12.59 13.95 15.83
C GLY A 69 12.82 12.67 15.02
N PRO A 70 14.07 12.21 14.90
CA PRO A 70 14.46 11.16 13.97
C PRO A 70 13.83 9.79 14.29
N VAL A 71 13.59 9.49 15.58
CA VAL A 71 12.94 8.23 16.00
C VAL A 71 11.51 8.17 15.51
N TRP A 72 10.76 9.25 15.64
CA TRP A 72 9.37 9.35 15.17
C TRP A 72 9.29 9.19 13.66
N ILE A 73 10.09 9.95 12.93
CA ILE A 73 10.12 9.89 11.47
C ILE A 73 10.56 8.49 10.98
N GLY A 74 11.49 7.86 11.70
CA GLY A 74 11.89 6.48 11.45
C GLY A 74 10.76 5.48 11.67
N ALA A 75 10.02 5.61 12.77
CA ALA A 75 8.85 4.75 13.06
C ALA A 75 7.76 4.89 12.00
N VAL A 76 7.44 6.13 11.62
CA VAL A 76 6.48 6.42 10.53
C VAL A 76 6.96 5.83 9.20
N LYS A 77 8.27 5.89 8.91
CA LYS A 77 8.84 5.24 7.72
C LYS A 77 8.66 3.73 7.76
N MET A 78 8.80 3.08 8.92
CA MET A 78 8.62 1.62 9.05
C MET A 78 7.19 1.16 8.75
N MET A 79 6.17 2.00 8.92
CA MET A 79 4.80 1.66 8.51
C MET A 79 4.69 1.29 7.02
N HIS A 80 5.62 1.79 6.19
CA HIS A 80 5.66 1.45 4.77
C HIS A 80 5.96 -0.04 4.51
N ALA A 81 6.68 -0.70 5.41
CA ALA A 81 6.94 -2.13 5.32
C ALA A 81 5.66 -2.98 5.37
N LEU A 82 4.64 -2.50 6.08
CA LEU A 82 3.32 -3.13 6.15
C LEU A 82 2.41 -2.71 5.00
N GLU A 83 2.38 -1.41 4.70
CA GLU A 83 1.50 -0.79 3.71
C GLU A 83 1.72 -1.34 2.29
N LYS A 84 2.96 -1.38 1.84
CA LYS A 84 3.32 -1.73 0.47
C LYS A 84 2.94 -3.18 0.09
N PRO A 85 3.28 -4.23 0.89
CA PRO A 85 2.81 -5.59 0.63
C PRO A 85 1.29 -5.71 0.68
N LEU A 86 0.63 -4.97 1.58
CA LEU A 86 -0.82 -4.99 1.70
C LEU A 86 -1.50 -4.43 0.46
N ILE A 87 -1.03 -3.28 -0.07
CA ILE A 87 -1.53 -2.71 -1.33
C ILE A 87 -1.32 -3.70 -2.47
N LEU A 88 -0.10 -4.23 -2.63
CA LEU A 88 0.26 -5.10 -3.74
C LEU A 88 -0.65 -6.33 -3.83
N VAL A 89 -0.78 -7.06 -2.72
CA VAL A 89 -1.60 -8.28 -2.66
C VAL A 89 -3.09 -7.95 -2.81
N SER A 90 -3.56 -6.85 -2.21
CA SER A 90 -4.97 -6.45 -2.26
C SER A 90 -5.38 -6.02 -3.66
N VAL A 91 -4.55 -5.23 -4.36
CA VAL A 91 -4.81 -4.82 -5.75
C VAL A 91 -4.88 -6.04 -6.66
N PHE A 92 -3.91 -6.95 -6.55
CA PHE A 92 -3.90 -8.18 -7.34
C PHE A 92 -5.17 -9.01 -7.12
N LYS A 93 -5.56 -9.21 -5.87
CA LYS A 93 -6.78 -9.96 -5.53
C LYS A 93 -8.06 -9.25 -5.97
N PHE A 94 -8.11 -7.93 -5.83
CA PHE A 94 -9.25 -7.15 -6.26
C PHE A 94 -9.45 -7.26 -7.78
N ILE A 95 -8.37 -7.19 -8.55
CA ILE A 95 -8.40 -7.35 -10.00
C ILE A 95 -8.82 -8.77 -10.36
N ALA A 96 -8.24 -9.79 -9.74
CA ALA A 96 -8.57 -11.19 -10.00
C ALA A 96 -10.03 -11.56 -9.66
N ALA A 97 -10.65 -10.85 -8.71
CA ALA A 97 -12.06 -11.05 -8.34
C ALA A 97 -13.05 -10.32 -9.26
N ASN A 98 -12.62 -9.24 -9.94
CA ASN A 98 -13.52 -8.39 -10.73
C ASN A 98 -13.36 -8.52 -12.25
N PHE A 99 -12.23 -9.06 -12.71
CA PHE A 99 -11.91 -9.21 -14.12
C PHE A 99 -11.73 -10.68 -14.48
N ASP A 100 -11.95 -11.01 -15.75
CA ASP A 100 -11.74 -12.35 -16.27
C ASP A 100 -10.28 -12.80 -16.08
N HIS A 101 -10.08 -14.06 -15.73
CA HIS A 101 -8.75 -14.61 -15.39
C HIS A 101 -7.72 -14.37 -16.51
N LYS A 102 -8.17 -14.39 -17.78
CA LYS A 102 -7.30 -14.14 -18.94
C LYS A 102 -6.82 -12.69 -19.03
N LEU A 103 -7.58 -11.73 -18.50
CA LEU A 103 -7.29 -10.30 -18.55
C LEU A 103 -6.67 -9.76 -17.28
N SER A 104 -6.76 -10.50 -16.16
CA SER A 104 -6.34 -10.01 -14.83
C SER A 104 -4.87 -9.58 -14.80
N SER A 105 -3.98 -10.31 -15.46
CA SER A 105 -2.55 -9.94 -15.53
C SER A 105 -2.33 -8.65 -16.33
N THR A 106 -3.02 -8.49 -17.44
CA THR A 106 -2.94 -7.28 -18.29
C THR A 106 -3.48 -6.06 -17.53
N VAL A 107 -4.61 -6.21 -16.86
CA VAL A 107 -5.21 -5.13 -16.04
C VAL A 107 -4.26 -4.75 -14.89
N TYR A 108 -3.64 -5.74 -14.23
CA TYR A 108 -2.67 -5.48 -13.17
C TYR A 108 -1.46 -4.69 -13.68
N LEU A 109 -0.90 -5.08 -14.83
CA LEU A 109 0.21 -4.34 -15.44
C LEU A 109 -0.20 -2.91 -15.85
N LEU A 110 -1.43 -2.74 -16.35
CA LEU A 110 -1.97 -1.42 -16.68
C LEU A 110 -2.08 -0.53 -15.44
N VAL A 111 -2.55 -1.08 -14.31
CA VAL A 111 -2.61 -0.36 -13.02
C VAL A 111 -1.21 0.07 -12.58
N LEU A 112 -0.21 -0.82 -12.66
CA LEU A 112 1.18 -0.49 -12.33
C LEU A 112 1.76 0.58 -13.27
N PHE A 113 1.43 0.51 -14.56
CA PHE A 113 1.86 1.50 -15.55
C PHE A 113 1.28 2.89 -15.24
N VAL A 114 -0.04 2.96 -14.99
CA VAL A 114 -0.71 4.22 -14.60
C VAL A 114 -0.13 4.78 -13.29
N ALA A 115 0.13 3.91 -12.30
CA ALA A 115 0.76 4.32 -11.05
C ALA A 115 2.18 4.88 -11.26
N SER A 116 2.94 4.31 -12.19
CA SER A 116 4.29 4.79 -12.54
C SER A 116 4.23 6.17 -13.20
N ILE A 117 3.30 6.39 -14.14
CA ILE A 117 3.06 7.71 -14.75
C ILE A 117 2.64 8.73 -13.70
N ALA A 118 1.69 8.36 -12.84
CA ALA A 118 1.26 9.23 -11.75
C ALA A 118 2.44 9.63 -10.86
N THR A 119 3.30 8.68 -10.49
CA THR A 119 4.51 8.94 -9.70
C THR A 119 5.47 9.89 -10.41
N ALA A 120 5.68 9.73 -11.73
CA ALA A 120 6.52 10.61 -12.53
C ALA A 120 6.01 12.05 -12.55
N ILE A 121 4.69 12.24 -12.57
CA ILE A 121 4.06 13.58 -12.53
C ILE A 121 4.10 14.16 -11.12
N TYR A 122 3.77 13.35 -10.10
CA TYR A 122 3.71 13.82 -8.72
C TYR A 122 5.07 14.12 -8.09
N SER A 123 6.14 13.45 -8.52
CA SER A 123 7.46 13.65 -7.94
C SER A 123 7.99 15.09 -8.10
N PRO A 124 8.02 15.71 -9.29
CA PRO A 124 8.43 17.10 -9.42
C PRO A 124 7.47 18.08 -8.74
N LEU A 125 6.16 17.78 -8.75
CA LEU A 125 5.16 18.60 -8.04
C LEU A 125 5.40 18.59 -6.53
N ALA A 126 5.68 17.42 -5.95
CA ALA A 126 6.02 17.31 -4.53
C ALA A 126 7.32 18.05 -4.21
N GLY A 127 8.34 17.98 -5.10
CA GLY A 127 9.58 18.76 -4.97
C GLY A 127 9.29 20.26 -4.91
N TYR A 128 8.52 20.77 -5.85
CA TYR A 128 8.11 22.18 -5.86
C TYR A 128 7.34 22.62 -4.59
N LEU A 129 6.45 21.77 -4.10
CA LEU A 129 5.75 22.02 -2.84
C LEU A 129 6.69 22.03 -1.63
N TYR A 130 7.68 21.13 -1.58
CA TYR A 130 8.68 21.15 -0.51
C TYR A 130 9.49 22.43 -0.48
N ASP A 131 9.83 22.99 -1.63
CA ASP A 131 10.60 24.21 -1.73
C ASP A 131 9.77 25.47 -1.40
N THR A 132 8.44 25.45 -1.70
CA THR A 132 7.56 26.61 -1.53
C THR A 132 6.88 26.70 -0.18
N ILE A 133 6.32 25.60 0.33
CA ILE A 133 5.52 25.55 1.57
C ILE A 133 6.14 24.70 2.68
N GLY A 134 7.30 24.07 2.40
CA GLY A 134 8.04 23.23 3.33
C GLY A 134 7.49 21.81 3.44
N PHE A 135 8.30 20.93 4.06
CA PHE A 135 8.01 19.50 4.15
C PHE A 135 6.72 19.20 4.94
N ALA A 136 6.53 19.81 6.11
CA ALA A 136 5.39 19.55 6.98
C ALA A 136 4.05 19.80 6.29
N ASN A 137 3.90 20.98 5.69
CA ASN A 137 2.67 21.37 5.00
C ASN A 137 2.42 20.48 3.76
N THR A 138 3.47 20.15 3.03
CA THR A 138 3.36 19.25 1.87
C THR A 138 2.88 17.86 2.30
N TYR A 139 3.43 17.30 3.38
CA TYR A 139 2.96 16.00 3.89
C TYR A 139 1.52 16.06 4.41
N LEU A 140 1.11 17.14 5.06
CA LEU A 140 -0.29 17.33 5.46
C LEU A 140 -1.23 17.34 4.27
N ILE A 141 -0.91 18.10 3.21
CA ILE A 141 -1.74 18.17 2.01
C ILE A 141 -1.82 16.80 1.34
N LEU A 142 -0.68 16.16 1.07
CA LEU A 142 -0.63 14.88 0.38
C LEU A 142 -1.33 13.77 1.18
N GLY A 143 -1.14 13.75 2.50
CA GLY A 143 -1.78 12.78 3.38
C GLY A 143 -3.28 12.99 3.48
N SER A 144 -3.74 14.24 3.52
CA SER A 144 -5.18 14.57 3.52
C SER A 144 -5.85 14.18 2.21
N VAL A 145 -5.20 14.43 1.09
CA VAL A 145 -5.69 14.01 -0.24
C VAL A 145 -5.77 12.49 -0.32
N ALA A 146 -4.74 11.77 0.12
CA ALA A 146 -4.74 10.31 0.16
C ALA A 146 -5.87 9.77 1.07
N GLY A 147 -6.10 10.39 2.23
CA GLY A 147 -7.19 10.06 3.12
C GLY A 147 -8.56 10.27 2.50
N LEU A 148 -8.76 11.39 1.82
CA LEU A 148 -10.00 11.71 1.12
C LEU A 148 -10.30 10.67 0.03
N PHE A 149 -9.32 10.34 -0.82
CA PHE A 149 -9.48 9.30 -1.84
C PHE A 149 -9.77 7.93 -1.23
N THR A 150 -9.14 7.60 -0.09
CA THR A 150 -9.42 6.35 0.63
C THR A 150 -10.85 6.32 1.15
N LEU A 151 -11.37 7.42 1.69
CA LEU A 151 -12.76 7.53 2.14
C LEU A 151 -13.74 7.40 0.97
N ILE A 152 -13.49 8.05 -0.16
CA ILE A 152 -14.29 7.91 -1.38
C ILE A 152 -14.29 6.44 -1.84
N SER A 153 -13.17 5.75 -1.74
CA SER A 153 -13.03 4.34 -2.12
C SER A 153 -13.94 3.40 -1.33
N ILE A 154 -14.31 3.75 -0.10
CA ILE A 154 -15.27 2.97 0.71
C ILE A 154 -16.61 2.82 -0.01
N PHE A 155 -17.06 3.89 -0.66
CA PHE A 155 -18.35 3.93 -1.36
C PHE A 155 -18.26 3.44 -2.80
N THR A 156 -17.11 3.64 -3.44
CA THR A 156 -16.94 3.37 -4.88
C THR A 156 -16.54 1.92 -5.15
N LEU A 157 -15.71 1.32 -4.29
CA LEU A 157 -15.26 -0.06 -4.49
C LEU A 157 -16.37 -1.05 -4.16
N GLN A 158 -16.69 -1.94 -5.09
CA GLN A 158 -17.61 -3.05 -4.89
C GLN A 158 -16.82 -4.35 -4.71
N ASP A 159 -17.11 -5.08 -3.65
CA ASP A 159 -16.52 -6.40 -3.38
C ASP A 159 -17.43 -7.48 -3.97
N LYS A 160 -17.09 -7.99 -5.14
CA LYS A 160 -17.67 -9.21 -5.66
C LYS A 160 -17.02 -10.39 -4.93
N ARG A 161 -17.52 -10.72 -3.75
CA ARG A 161 -17.12 -11.98 -3.08
C ARG A 161 -17.58 -13.11 -3.96
N GLU A 162 -16.67 -13.97 -4.40
CA GLU A 162 -17.07 -15.28 -4.93
C GLU A 162 -17.98 -15.95 -3.89
N PRO A 163 -19.16 -16.46 -4.30
CA PRO A 163 -19.97 -17.27 -3.39
C PRO A 163 -19.07 -18.40 -2.91
N LYS A 164 -18.92 -18.51 -1.59
CA LYS A 164 -18.22 -19.63 -0.94
C LYS A 164 -18.75 -20.89 -1.60
N LYS A 165 -17.93 -21.63 -2.34
CA LYS A 165 -18.29 -22.96 -2.82
C LYS A 165 -18.57 -23.80 -1.59
N THR A 166 -19.83 -23.77 -1.16
CA THR A 166 -20.36 -24.68 -0.15
C THR A 166 -20.15 -26.05 -0.75
N GLY A 167 -19.35 -26.88 -0.08
CA GLY A 167 -18.92 -28.19 -0.56
C GLY A 167 -20.06 -28.97 -1.19
N ALA A 168 -20.11 -28.99 -2.49
CA ALA A 168 -20.79 -30.03 -3.23
C ALA A 168 -19.90 -31.27 -3.10
N THR A 169 -20.22 -32.09 -2.11
CA THR A 169 -19.80 -33.49 -2.08
C THR A 169 -20.12 -34.07 -3.46
N PRO A 170 -19.15 -34.65 -4.17
CA PRO A 170 -19.48 -35.42 -5.35
C PRO A 170 -20.32 -36.60 -4.85
N SER A 171 -21.62 -36.53 -5.05
CA SER A 171 -22.48 -37.71 -4.93
C SER A 171 -21.94 -38.74 -5.92
N ALA A 172 -21.32 -39.76 -5.37
CA ALA A 172 -20.96 -40.97 -6.08
C ALA A 172 -22.23 -41.63 -6.58
N ALA A 173 -22.62 -41.31 -7.80
CA ALA A 173 -23.54 -42.15 -8.55
C ALA A 173 -22.70 -43.35 -9.10
N ILE A 174 -22.45 -44.32 -8.23
CA ILE A 174 -22.14 -45.68 -8.64
C ILE A 174 -23.45 -46.20 -9.22
N ASN A 175 -23.50 -46.36 -10.53
CA ASN A 175 -24.53 -47.12 -11.20
C ASN A 175 -23.98 -48.53 -11.41
N PRO A 176 -24.44 -49.59 -10.67
CA PRO A 176 -24.10 -50.96 -10.96
C PRO A 176 -25.20 -51.52 -11.88
N ALA A 177 -24.77 -52.12 -12.94
CA ALA A 177 -25.53 -52.98 -13.86
C ALA A 177 -25.88 -52.39 -15.25
N GLN A 178 -25.17 -52.74 -16.23
CA GLN A 178 -25.48 -53.72 -17.26
C GLN A 178 -24.36 -53.78 -18.29
#